data_c107faccfdeee9e2a36714cd53c5c113
#
_entry.id   c107faccfdeee9e2a36714cd53c5c113
#
_cell.length_a   1.000
_cell.length_b   1.000
_cell.length_c   1.000
_cell.angle_alpha   90.00
_cell.angle_beta   90.00
_cell.angle_gamma   90.00
#
_symmetry.space_group_name_H-M   'P 1'
#
loop_
_entity.id
_entity.type
_entity.pdbx_description
1 polymer ?
#
loop_
_entity_poly.entity_id
_entity_poly.type
_entity_poly.pdbx_seq_one_letter_code
_entity_poly.pdbx_strand_id
1 'polypeptide(L)'
;MAEQRTYLELSEADGGSHKFYEVVIDGSSVTIRYGRIGDEGQRKTTKYKNPAEAAAEAQKAISGKLKKGYEAAVQGARAKRSVGERRTTSTVAVVGTTRAPVLWRYETGNSALGIFIDDELCWVGNQKGEVHAVGHDGAVARKFKLPEGVMCLVRDEEWLYCGCNDGNVYDLTGKVPFVAYEISEDLSIYWIDIHAGSLAVSDAKGGITVLDHDCDLLWQKKSPGDSGWMVRCDDAGVYHGYDEGVTAYDWSGGKKLWSQKFKGCVMFGWQEATTLYASTNDNEVLAFTKQGKALLRYKCDTSVYSCAAAGDGKYVFAGDSSSSIYCFDQAGKRLWKLDTTCGSALSMQFFKDRLYIVTSSGTLACVDVSEAAIAAARTGSVPKATVVAQSSARAASLDDALEAASTSAAGVLVECYTEDGRVRVRPKSPGFKSLNVQFPRNIRTAGATYLVDGLRETPGGFYRVVGQIRTTTGTPAQAIAAAPASKAASKTASKTVSKTVSKKTAKKTSKRP
;
A
#
# COMPACT_ATOMS: atom_id res chain seq x y z
N MET A 1 42.30 13.90 20.29
CA MET A 1 41.76 12.59 19.79
C MET A 1 40.58 12.92 18.93
N ALA A 2 40.36 12.21 17.82
CA ALA A 2 39.21 12.43 16.97
C ALA A 2 37.91 12.08 17.73
N GLU A 3 36.84 12.83 17.51
CA GLU A 3 35.49 12.55 17.98
C GLU A 3 35.07 11.15 17.52
N GLN A 4 34.65 10.29 18.44
CA GLN A 4 34.15 8.95 18.13
C GLN A 4 32.65 8.92 18.33
N ARG A 5 31.91 8.53 17.27
CA ARG A 5 30.45 8.51 17.25
C ARG A 5 29.92 7.10 16.98
N THR A 6 28.98 6.67 17.79
CA THR A 6 28.23 5.43 17.61
C THR A 6 26.74 5.73 17.58
N TYR A 7 26.06 5.31 16.52
CA TYR A 7 24.63 5.52 16.33
C TYR A 7 23.93 4.17 16.24
N LEU A 8 22.90 3.99 17.06
CA LEU A 8 22.11 2.75 17.15
C LEU A 8 20.64 3.04 16.95
N GLU A 9 19.92 2.12 16.32
CA GLU A 9 18.47 2.18 16.15
C GLU A 9 17.79 0.93 16.72
N LEU A 10 16.58 1.10 17.24
CA LEU A 10 15.66 0.04 17.61
C LEU A 10 14.38 0.24 16.81
N SER A 11 14.07 -0.73 15.94
CA SER A 11 12.83 -0.77 15.17
C SER A 11 12.10 -2.07 15.48
N GLU A 12 11.00 -1.99 16.21
CA GLU A 12 10.16 -3.14 16.52
C GLU A 12 9.23 -3.45 15.34
N ALA A 13 9.24 -4.71 14.88
CA ALA A 13 8.51 -5.17 13.70
C ALA A 13 6.98 -4.95 13.76
N ASP A 14 6.43 -4.88 14.99
CA ASP A 14 4.98 -4.77 15.23
C ASP A 14 4.51 -3.30 15.40
N GLY A 15 5.26 -2.34 14.87
CA GLY A 15 4.91 -0.91 14.96
C GLY A 15 4.97 -0.35 16.37
N GLY A 16 5.76 -0.96 17.25
CA GLY A 16 6.03 -0.53 18.60
C GLY A 16 6.83 0.77 18.65
N SER A 17 8.09 0.75 18.94
CA SER A 17 8.86 1.99 19.03
C SER A 17 10.03 2.01 18.05
N HIS A 18 10.09 3.09 17.26
CA HIS A 18 11.26 3.42 16.44
C HIS A 18 12.10 4.44 17.23
N LYS A 19 13.22 3.99 17.79
CA LYS A 19 14.06 4.80 18.67
C LYS A 19 15.49 4.80 18.19
N PHE A 20 16.15 5.95 18.31
CA PHE A 20 17.59 6.03 18.15
C PHE A 20 18.30 6.25 19.47
N TYR A 21 19.55 5.85 19.52
CA TYR A 21 20.47 6.08 20.62
C TYR A 21 21.87 6.34 20.07
N GLU A 22 22.37 7.54 20.31
CA GLU A 22 23.65 8.00 19.81
C GLU A 22 24.58 8.29 20.97
N VAL A 23 25.81 7.85 20.86
CA VAL A 23 26.89 8.10 21.82
C VAL A 23 28.05 8.76 21.10
N VAL A 24 28.41 9.95 21.55
CA VAL A 24 29.55 10.71 21.01
C VAL A 24 30.56 10.88 22.14
N ILE A 25 31.83 10.47 21.89
CA ILE A 25 32.95 10.60 22.81
C ILE A 25 33.86 11.70 22.26
N ASP A 26 34.05 12.75 23.06
CA ASP A 26 34.98 13.83 22.77
C ASP A 26 35.92 14.03 23.99
N GLY A 27 37.13 13.56 23.86
CA GLY A 27 38.10 13.55 24.97
C GLY A 27 37.56 12.82 26.21
N SER A 28 37.38 13.53 27.33
CA SER A 28 36.80 12.99 28.56
C SER A 28 35.30 13.20 28.70
N SER A 29 34.64 13.69 27.66
CA SER A 29 33.18 13.93 27.64
C SER A 29 32.44 12.90 26.82
N VAL A 30 31.31 12.41 27.34
CA VAL A 30 30.38 11.54 26.62
C VAL A 30 29.05 12.26 26.50
N THR A 31 28.63 12.45 25.26
CA THR A 31 27.28 12.97 24.93
C THR A 31 26.41 11.83 24.46
N ILE A 32 25.29 11.63 25.12
CA ILE A 32 24.26 10.67 24.73
C ILE A 32 23.06 11.45 24.20
N ARG A 33 22.61 11.11 23.02
CA ARG A 33 21.38 11.62 22.40
C ARG A 33 20.45 10.46 22.13
N TYR A 34 19.17 10.59 22.46
CA TYR A 34 18.19 9.53 22.26
C TYR A 34 16.79 10.11 22.06
N GLY A 35 15.96 9.39 21.32
CA GLY A 35 14.60 9.81 20.99
C GLY A 35 13.95 8.90 19.97
N ARG A 36 12.92 9.40 19.30
CA ARG A 36 12.36 8.73 18.13
C ARG A 36 13.26 9.00 16.92
N ILE A 37 13.36 8.02 16.02
CA ILE A 37 14.07 8.19 14.73
C ILE A 37 13.39 9.34 13.97
N GLY A 38 14.19 10.28 13.47
CA GLY A 38 13.70 11.49 12.80
C GLY A 38 13.53 12.73 13.70
N ASP A 39 13.51 12.58 15.04
CA ASP A 39 13.43 13.70 15.99
C ASP A 39 14.82 14.20 16.39
N GLU A 40 14.91 15.43 16.91
CA GLU A 40 16.15 15.94 17.51
C GLU A 40 16.57 15.13 18.74
N GLY A 41 15.59 14.55 19.44
CA GLY A 41 15.79 13.76 20.64
C GLY A 41 16.27 14.56 21.87
N GLN A 42 16.42 13.86 22.97
CA GLN A 42 16.98 14.41 24.21
C GLN A 42 18.49 14.22 24.21
N ARG A 43 19.23 15.23 24.72
CA ARG A 43 20.70 15.23 24.83
C ARG A 43 21.13 15.32 26.29
N LYS A 44 22.10 14.49 26.65
CA LYS A 44 22.76 14.54 27.97
C LYS A 44 24.27 14.41 27.78
N THR A 45 25.05 15.37 28.28
CA THR A 45 26.51 15.32 28.26
C THR A 45 27.02 15.09 29.69
N THR A 46 27.96 14.15 29.84
CA THR A 46 28.61 13.81 31.09
C THR A 46 30.12 13.88 30.90
N LYS A 47 30.83 14.59 31.81
CA LYS A 47 32.29 14.70 31.81
C LYS A 47 32.87 13.73 32.84
N TYR A 48 33.85 12.95 32.41
CA TYR A 48 34.56 11.96 33.24
C TYR A 48 35.97 12.45 33.60
N LYS A 49 36.65 11.74 34.49
CA LYS A 49 37.97 12.15 35.00
C LYS A 49 39.06 12.08 33.93
N ASN A 50 38.94 11.16 32.99
CA ASN A 50 39.91 10.97 31.92
C ASN A 50 39.21 10.31 30.70
N PRO A 51 39.87 10.31 29.53
CA PRO A 51 39.32 9.71 28.32
C PRO A 51 39.07 8.20 28.40
N ALA A 52 39.86 7.46 29.17
CA ALA A 52 39.70 6.02 29.33
C ALA A 52 38.42 5.68 30.11
N GLU A 53 38.09 6.43 31.14
CA GLU A 53 36.85 6.31 31.90
C GLU A 53 35.63 6.68 31.02
N ALA A 54 35.75 7.75 30.25
CA ALA A 54 34.71 8.16 29.27
C ALA A 54 34.43 7.05 28.26
N ALA A 55 35.48 6.45 27.67
CA ALA A 55 35.35 5.37 26.72
C ALA A 55 34.71 4.10 27.33
N ALA A 56 35.10 3.74 28.56
CA ALA A 56 34.53 2.59 29.28
C ALA A 56 33.02 2.76 29.57
N GLU A 57 32.60 3.93 30.03
CA GLU A 57 31.17 4.20 30.29
C GLU A 57 30.37 4.33 29.01
N ALA A 58 30.93 4.91 27.94
CA ALA A 58 30.29 4.91 26.61
C ALA A 58 30.09 3.49 26.09
N GLN A 59 31.09 2.63 26.16
CA GLN A 59 31.00 1.24 25.73
C GLN A 59 29.97 0.44 26.54
N LYS A 60 29.86 0.70 27.85
CA LYS A 60 28.83 0.10 28.70
C LYS A 60 27.43 0.54 28.28
N ALA A 61 27.24 1.83 27.98
CA ALA A 61 25.97 2.37 27.49
C ALA A 61 25.58 1.74 26.16
N ILE A 62 26.49 1.64 25.19
CA ILE A 62 26.31 1.00 23.88
C ILE A 62 25.92 -0.47 24.07
N SER A 63 26.73 -1.22 24.83
CA SER A 63 26.48 -2.65 25.08
C SER A 63 25.12 -2.89 25.76
N GLY A 64 24.73 -1.98 26.67
CA GLY A 64 23.41 -2.04 27.30
C GLY A 64 22.25 -1.81 26.36
N LYS A 65 22.45 -1.08 25.26
CA LYS A 65 21.44 -0.87 24.22
C LYS A 65 21.40 -2.02 23.22
N LEU A 66 22.55 -2.55 22.80
CA LEU A 66 22.63 -3.74 21.95
C LEU A 66 21.92 -4.94 22.59
N LYS A 67 22.09 -5.16 23.92
CA LYS A 67 21.34 -6.20 24.65
C LYS A 67 19.82 -5.99 24.69
N LYS A 68 19.35 -4.77 24.41
CA LYS A 68 17.92 -4.41 24.32
C LYS A 68 17.39 -4.44 22.89
N GLY A 69 18.13 -5.02 21.95
CA GLY A 69 17.71 -5.15 20.56
C GLY A 69 18.03 -3.94 19.67
N TYR A 70 18.80 -2.95 20.15
CA TYR A 70 19.31 -1.91 19.26
C TYR A 70 20.39 -2.47 18.35
N GLU A 71 20.39 -2.02 17.09
CA GLU A 71 21.38 -2.40 16.09
C GLU A 71 22.19 -1.19 15.62
N ALA A 72 23.41 -1.42 15.14
CA ALA A 72 24.24 -0.37 14.58
C ALA A 72 23.60 0.18 13.29
N ALA A 73 23.48 1.49 13.19
CA ALA A 73 22.88 2.17 12.07
C ALA A 73 23.68 3.41 11.67
N VAL A 74 23.40 3.97 10.50
CA VAL A 74 23.96 5.24 10.04
C VAL A 74 22.84 6.28 10.12
N GLN A 75 23.05 7.38 10.82
CA GLN A 75 22.05 8.44 10.94
C GLN A 75 21.68 8.98 9.57
N GLY A 76 20.37 8.96 9.24
CA GLY A 76 19.85 9.36 7.95
C GLY A 76 19.90 8.27 6.87
N ALA A 77 20.60 7.15 7.12
CA ALA A 77 20.42 5.95 6.31
C ALA A 77 19.20 5.19 6.85
N ARG A 78 18.24 4.91 5.98
CA ARG A 78 17.01 4.21 6.35
C ARG A 78 17.35 2.79 6.80
N ALA A 79 17.12 2.46 8.08
CA ALA A 79 17.11 1.05 8.49
C ALA A 79 15.97 0.36 7.75
N LYS A 80 16.25 -0.74 7.04
CA LYS A 80 15.21 -1.53 6.39
C LYS A 80 14.26 -2.05 7.46
N ARG A 81 13.03 -1.56 7.43
CA ARG A 81 11.95 -2.08 8.24
C ARG A 81 11.72 -3.55 7.88
N SER A 82 11.58 -4.43 8.88
CA SER A 82 11.09 -5.79 8.59
C SER A 82 9.65 -5.64 8.09
N VAL A 83 9.47 -5.92 6.81
CA VAL A 83 8.15 -5.93 6.18
C VAL A 83 7.40 -7.15 6.69
N GLY A 84 6.19 -6.94 7.22
CA GLY A 84 5.30 -8.04 7.56
C GLY A 84 4.93 -8.80 6.29
N GLU A 85 5.63 -9.89 6.01
CA GLU A 85 5.25 -10.76 4.91
C GLU A 85 3.92 -11.41 5.22
N ARG A 86 3.01 -11.40 4.24
CA ARG A 86 1.79 -12.21 4.32
C ARG A 86 2.22 -13.67 4.47
N ARG A 87 2.05 -14.23 5.68
CA ARG A 87 2.38 -15.64 5.92
C ARG A 87 1.49 -16.50 5.04
N THR A 88 2.08 -17.03 3.98
CA THR A 88 1.46 -18.07 3.17
C THR A 88 1.80 -19.40 3.79
N THR A 89 0.81 -20.21 4.13
CA THR A 89 1.04 -21.61 4.42
C THR A 89 1.63 -22.27 3.18
N SER A 90 2.69 -23.06 3.35
CA SER A 90 3.31 -23.80 2.25
C SER A 90 2.25 -24.59 1.48
N THR A 91 2.29 -24.50 0.16
CA THR A 91 1.41 -25.23 -0.76
C THR A 91 1.54 -26.72 -0.50
N VAL A 92 0.52 -27.31 0.10
CA VAL A 92 0.38 -28.76 0.12
C VAL A 92 -0.12 -29.15 -1.27
N ALA A 93 0.68 -29.90 -2.02
CA ALA A 93 0.26 -30.43 -3.30
C ALA A 93 -1.00 -31.29 -3.11
N VAL A 94 -2.12 -30.85 -3.66
CA VAL A 94 -3.37 -31.61 -3.59
C VAL A 94 -3.31 -32.69 -4.66
N VAL A 95 -3.12 -33.92 -4.24
CA VAL A 95 -3.10 -35.09 -5.12
C VAL A 95 -4.52 -35.33 -5.64
N GLY A 96 -4.69 -35.37 -6.96
CA GLY A 96 -5.92 -35.83 -7.62
C GLY A 96 -6.95 -34.79 -8.01
N THR A 97 -6.62 -33.50 -8.05
CA THR A 97 -7.54 -32.43 -8.51
C THR A 97 -7.44 -32.20 -10.02
N THR A 98 -8.59 -31.93 -10.65
CA THR A 98 -8.64 -31.45 -12.03
C THR A 98 -7.94 -30.07 -12.12
N ARG A 99 -7.13 -29.87 -13.17
CA ARG A 99 -6.38 -28.63 -13.36
C ARG A 99 -7.28 -27.51 -13.85
N ALA A 100 -6.96 -26.29 -13.44
CA ALA A 100 -7.59 -25.09 -13.95
C ALA A 100 -7.19 -24.84 -15.41
N PRO A 101 -8.06 -24.25 -16.25
CA PRO A 101 -7.78 -23.90 -17.65
C PRO A 101 -6.86 -22.66 -17.75
N VAL A 102 -5.64 -22.78 -17.24
CA VAL A 102 -4.60 -21.74 -17.33
C VAL A 102 -4.13 -21.64 -18.77
N LEU A 103 -4.28 -20.46 -19.37
CA LEU A 103 -3.87 -20.19 -20.75
C LEU A 103 -2.40 -19.87 -20.84
N TRP A 104 -1.94 -18.96 -20.00
CA TRP A 104 -0.54 -18.58 -19.89
C TRP A 104 -0.17 -18.16 -18.45
N ARG A 105 1.13 -18.19 -18.18
CA ARG A 105 1.70 -17.72 -16.93
C ARG A 105 3.02 -17.00 -17.15
N TYR A 106 3.26 -15.99 -16.32
CA TYR A 106 4.47 -15.18 -16.26
C TYR A 106 5.04 -15.18 -14.86
N GLU A 107 6.33 -15.44 -14.72
CA GLU A 107 7.01 -15.49 -13.43
C GLU A 107 7.67 -14.14 -13.12
N THR A 108 7.31 -13.49 -12.00
CA THR A 108 7.91 -12.22 -11.57
C THR A 108 9.16 -12.41 -10.73
N GLY A 109 9.47 -13.62 -10.33
CA GLY A 109 10.65 -13.99 -9.53
C GLY A 109 10.50 -13.81 -8.02
N ASN A 110 9.38 -13.32 -7.54
CA ASN A 110 9.09 -13.19 -6.10
C ASN A 110 7.57 -13.15 -5.86
N SER A 111 7.13 -13.47 -4.62
CA SER A 111 5.72 -13.41 -4.22
C SER A 111 5.05 -12.11 -4.69
N ALA A 112 3.90 -12.21 -5.34
CA ALA A 112 3.18 -11.09 -5.96
C ALA A 112 1.83 -10.89 -5.29
N LEU A 113 1.50 -9.61 -4.98
CA LEU A 113 0.23 -9.21 -4.39
C LEU A 113 -0.50 -8.18 -5.25
N GLY A 114 0.22 -7.18 -5.79
CA GLY A 114 -0.36 -6.15 -6.63
C GLY A 114 -0.83 -6.73 -7.97
N ILE A 115 -2.07 -6.48 -8.33
CA ILE A 115 -2.65 -6.83 -9.63
C ILE A 115 -3.56 -5.71 -10.11
N PHE A 116 -3.44 -5.36 -11.39
CA PHE A 116 -4.42 -4.55 -12.10
C PHE A 116 -4.44 -4.97 -13.57
N ILE A 117 -5.63 -5.12 -14.15
CA ILE A 117 -5.84 -5.56 -15.55
C ILE A 117 -6.73 -4.55 -16.24
N ASP A 118 -6.31 -4.09 -17.39
CA ASP A 118 -7.10 -3.25 -18.29
C ASP A 118 -7.12 -3.81 -19.72
N ASP A 119 -7.61 -3.04 -20.68
CA ASP A 119 -7.74 -3.48 -22.08
C ASP A 119 -6.40 -3.75 -22.77
N GLU A 120 -5.33 -3.14 -22.32
CA GLU A 120 -4.01 -3.18 -22.95
C GLU A 120 -3.05 -4.10 -22.21
N LEU A 121 -3.02 -4.01 -20.88
CA LEU A 121 -1.94 -4.57 -20.05
C LEU A 121 -2.47 -5.29 -18.80
N CYS A 122 -1.69 -6.27 -18.38
CA CYS A 122 -1.79 -6.94 -17.09
C CYS A 122 -0.64 -6.44 -16.22
N TRP A 123 -0.95 -5.75 -15.14
CA TRP A 123 0.04 -5.21 -14.21
C TRP A 123 0.18 -6.13 -13.01
N VAL A 124 1.42 -6.45 -12.65
CA VAL A 124 1.74 -7.27 -11.49
C VAL A 124 2.86 -6.65 -10.68
N GLY A 125 2.66 -6.55 -9.37
CA GLY A 125 3.63 -6.05 -8.40
C GLY A 125 4.07 -7.12 -7.42
N ASN A 126 5.37 -7.24 -7.16
CA ASN A 126 5.93 -8.24 -6.26
C ASN A 126 6.53 -7.63 -4.97
N GLN A 127 6.85 -8.49 -4.01
CA GLN A 127 7.39 -8.09 -2.70
C GLN A 127 8.83 -7.54 -2.76
N LYS A 128 9.51 -7.65 -3.89
CA LYS A 128 10.81 -6.99 -4.10
C LYS A 128 10.69 -5.59 -4.69
N GLY A 129 9.50 -5.04 -4.82
CA GLY A 129 9.28 -3.70 -5.37
C GLY A 129 9.34 -3.65 -6.90
N GLU A 130 9.25 -4.79 -7.58
CA GLU A 130 9.20 -4.80 -9.04
C GLU A 130 7.76 -4.79 -9.51
N VAL A 131 7.45 -3.93 -10.47
CA VAL A 131 6.17 -3.88 -11.16
C VAL A 131 6.42 -4.21 -12.64
N HIS A 132 5.68 -5.17 -13.16
CA HIS A 132 5.76 -5.61 -14.54
C HIS A 132 4.43 -5.36 -15.24
N ALA A 133 4.47 -4.72 -16.40
CA ALA A 133 3.35 -4.59 -17.32
C ALA A 133 3.50 -5.65 -18.42
N VAL A 134 2.53 -6.54 -18.49
CA VAL A 134 2.53 -7.70 -19.39
C VAL A 134 1.33 -7.59 -20.30
N GLY A 135 1.49 -7.72 -21.61
CA GLY A 135 0.37 -7.78 -22.57
C GLY A 135 -0.52 -9.00 -22.33
N HIS A 136 -1.74 -8.98 -22.84
CA HIS A 136 -2.66 -10.12 -22.75
C HIS A 136 -2.14 -11.37 -23.48
N ASP A 137 -1.18 -11.20 -24.39
CA ASP A 137 -0.41 -12.26 -25.05
C ASP A 137 0.76 -12.77 -24.20
N GLY A 138 1.04 -12.10 -23.06
CA GLY A 138 2.13 -12.39 -22.16
C GLY A 138 3.43 -11.61 -22.42
N ALA A 139 3.52 -10.80 -23.49
CA ALA A 139 4.74 -10.01 -23.75
C ALA A 139 4.95 -8.91 -22.72
N VAL A 140 6.19 -8.77 -22.19
CA VAL A 140 6.51 -7.73 -21.21
C VAL A 140 6.72 -6.40 -21.90
N ALA A 141 5.84 -5.42 -21.59
CA ALA A 141 5.86 -4.08 -22.17
C ALA A 141 6.70 -3.09 -21.34
N ARG A 142 6.57 -3.11 -20.01
CA ARG A 142 7.26 -2.19 -19.10
C ARG A 142 7.67 -2.87 -17.82
N LYS A 143 8.68 -2.29 -17.15
CA LYS A 143 9.08 -2.65 -15.79
C LYS A 143 9.41 -1.41 -14.98
N PHE A 144 9.00 -1.43 -13.70
CA PHE A 144 9.39 -0.41 -12.72
C PHE A 144 10.07 -1.08 -11.53
N LYS A 145 10.95 -0.32 -10.89
CA LYS A 145 11.58 -0.71 -9.63
C LYS A 145 11.29 0.34 -8.58
N LEU A 146 10.55 -0.05 -7.54
CA LEU A 146 10.22 0.76 -6.37
C LEU A 146 11.14 0.39 -5.19
N PRO A 147 11.27 1.26 -4.18
CA PRO A 147 12.17 1.04 -3.06
C PRO A 147 11.85 -0.20 -2.23
N GLU A 148 10.56 -0.50 -2.03
CA GLU A 148 10.09 -1.62 -1.19
C GLU A 148 8.98 -2.41 -1.90
N GLY A 149 8.47 -3.46 -1.23
CA GLY A 149 7.48 -4.39 -1.80
C GLY A 149 6.16 -3.74 -2.19
N VAL A 150 5.64 -4.15 -3.33
CA VAL A 150 4.35 -3.72 -3.87
C VAL A 150 3.22 -4.53 -3.24
N MET A 151 2.25 -3.85 -2.65
CA MET A 151 1.13 -4.48 -1.96
C MET A 151 -0.14 -4.53 -2.80
N CYS A 152 -0.40 -3.48 -3.57
CA CYS A 152 -1.60 -3.37 -4.41
C CYS A 152 -1.35 -2.45 -5.59
N LEU A 153 -2.18 -2.62 -6.62
CA LEU A 153 -2.27 -1.75 -7.78
C LEU A 153 -3.73 -1.36 -7.96
N VAL A 154 -3.99 -0.08 -8.18
CA VAL A 154 -5.33 0.43 -8.46
C VAL A 154 -5.27 1.50 -9.53
N ARG A 155 -6.38 1.71 -10.23
CA ARG A 155 -6.49 2.72 -11.26
C ARG A 155 -7.63 3.67 -10.92
N ASP A 156 -7.40 4.96 -11.14
CA ASP A 156 -8.43 5.99 -11.14
C ASP A 156 -8.40 6.66 -12.50
N GLU A 157 -9.42 6.37 -13.31
CA GLU A 157 -9.49 6.72 -14.72
C GLU A 157 -8.27 6.18 -15.51
N GLU A 158 -7.34 7.02 -15.98
CA GLU A 158 -6.14 6.62 -16.72
C GLU A 158 -4.87 6.53 -15.84
N TRP A 159 -4.95 6.98 -14.58
CA TRP A 159 -3.81 6.99 -13.66
C TRP A 159 -3.70 5.70 -12.88
N LEU A 160 -2.54 5.04 -12.97
CA LEU A 160 -2.23 3.81 -12.26
C LEU A 160 -1.41 4.11 -11.01
N TYR A 161 -1.92 3.70 -9.86
CA TYR A 161 -1.29 3.87 -8.56
C TYR A 161 -0.87 2.55 -7.94
N CYS A 162 0.20 2.60 -7.16
CA CYS A 162 0.78 1.45 -6.48
C CYS A 162 0.99 1.77 -4.99
N GLY A 163 0.36 1.00 -4.12
CA GLY A 163 0.67 1.02 -2.68
C GLY A 163 1.92 0.20 -2.38
N CYS A 164 2.86 0.80 -1.67
CA CYS A 164 4.16 0.21 -1.38
C CYS A 164 4.40 0.08 0.13
N ASN A 165 5.21 -0.90 0.51
CA ASN A 165 5.55 -1.18 1.91
C ASN A 165 6.37 -0.07 2.60
N ASP A 166 6.89 0.88 1.86
CA ASP A 166 7.60 2.04 2.42
C ASP A 166 6.66 3.14 2.93
N GLY A 167 5.35 2.94 2.85
CA GLY A 167 4.34 3.89 3.27
C GLY A 167 4.03 4.98 2.26
N ASN A 168 4.49 4.81 1.01
CA ASN A 168 4.19 5.70 -0.11
C ASN A 168 3.25 5.06 -1.11
N VAL A 169 2.54 5.91 -1.84
CA VAL A 169 1.79 5.51 -3.04
C VAL A 169 2.47 6.12 -4.26
N TYR A 170 2.75 5.30 -5.24
CA TYR A 170 3.44 5.69 -6.47
C TYR A 170 2.47 5.79 -7.64
N ASP A 171 2.64 6.80 -8.48
CA ASP A 171 2.02 6.91 -9.79
C ASP A 171 2.95 6.24 -10.83
N LEU A 172 2.42 5.28 -11.56
CA LEU A 172 3.11 4.48 -12.58
C LEU A 172 2.64 4.79 -14.00
N THR A 173 1.84 5.84 -14.19
CA THR A 173 1.27 6.21 -15.48
C THR A 173 2.34 6.64 -16.49
N GLY A 174 3.36 7.36 -16.02
CA GLY A 174 4.45 7.87 -16.83
C GLY A 174 5.53 6.84 -17.22
N LYS A 175 6.63 7.32 -17.80
CA LYS A 175 7.82 6.51 -18.15
C LYS A 175 8.64 6.11 -16.92
N VAL A 176 8.61 6.95 -15.89
CA VAL A 176 9.28 6.75 -14.60
C VAL A 176 8.24 6.77 -13.49
N PRO A 177 8.44 6.05 -12.37
CA PRO A 177 7.54 6.10 -11.24
C PRO A 177 7.71 7.44 -10.49
N PHE A 178 6.61 7.97 -9.93
CA PHE A 178 6.62 9.16 -9.09
C PHE A 178 5.96 8.88 -7.75
N VAL A 179 6.37 9.60 -6.70
CA VAL A 179 5.65 9.58 -5.41
C VAL A 179 4.40 10.45 -5.55
N ALA A 180 3.23 9.81 -5.58
CA ALA A 180 1.94 10.50 -5.63
C ALA A 180 1.49 10.94 -4.22
N TYR A 181 1.59 10.04 -3.23
CA TYR A 181 1.21 10.30 -1.85
C TYR A 181 2.28 9.79 -0.89
N GLU A 182 2.64 10.61 0.09
CA GLU A 182 3.48 10.25 1.23
C GLU A 182 2.59 10.09 2.46
N ILE A 183 2.29 8.84 2.86
CA ILE A 183 1.37 8.60 3.96
C ILE A 183 2.12 8.64 5.30
N SER A 184 3.05 7.71 5.51
CA SER A 184 3.90 7.65 6.69
C SER A 184 4.95 6.56 6.52
N GLU A 185 6.19 6.85 6.89
CA GLU A 185 7.28 5.86 6.91
C GLU A 185 7.02 4.70 7.90
N ASP A 186 6.19 4.94 8.92
CA ASP A 186 5.83 3.95 9.94
C ASP A 186 4.59 3.11 9.59
N LEU A 187 4.00 3.34 8.41
CA LEU A 187 2.78 2.68 7.98
C LEU A 187 3.10 1.54 7.01
N SER A 188 2.64 0.33 7.32
CA SER A 188 2.57 -0.76 6.34
C SER A 188 1.24 -0.65 5.61
N ILE A 189 1.26 -0.13 4.39
CA ILE A 189 0.09 -0.13 3.51
C ILE A 189 -0.22 -1.58 3.17
N TYR A 190 -1.48 -2.01 3.41
CA TYR A 190 -1.94 -3.32 3.00
C TYR A 190 -2.78 -3.23 1.73
N TRP A 191 -3.62 -2.21 1.64
CA TRP A 191 -4.40 -1.96 0.43
C TRP A 191 -4.67 -0.47 0.26
N ILE A 192 -4.86 -0.05 -0.97
CA ILE A 192 -5.37 1.27 -1.33
C ILE A 192 -6.55 1.13 -2.27
N ASP A 193 -7.41 2.12 -2.28
CA ASP A 193 -8.36 2.37 -3.35
C ASP A 193 -8.56 3.88 -3.51
N ILE A 194 -8.99 4.31 -4.69
CA ILE A 194 -9.11 5.73 -5.01
C ILE A 194 -10.42 5.98 -5.75
N HIS A 195 -11.08 7.06 -5.39
CA HIS A 195 -12.32 7.47 -6.03
C HIS A 195 -12.36 8.99 -6.13
N ALA A 196 -12.60 9.51 -7.34
CA ALA A 196 -12.68 10.94 -7.64
C ALA A 196 -11.49 11.76 -7.07
N GLY A 197 -10.28 11.18 -7.08
CA GLY A 197 -9.05 11.79 -6.57
C GLY A 197 -8.85 11.70 -5.05
N SER A 198 -9.80 11.17 -4.30
CA SER A 198 -9.63 10.88 -2.87
C SER A 198 -9.08 9.46 -2.69
N LEU A 199 -7.99 9.35 -1.95
CA LEU A 199 -7.29 8.11 -1.68
C LEU A 199 -7.69 7.55 -0.32
N ALA A 200 -8.13 6.31 -0.28
CA ALA A 200 -8.32 5.54 0.95
C ALA A 200 -7.19 4.51 1.10
N VAL A 201 -6.58 4.47 2.28
CA VAL A 201 -5.44 3.60 2.61
C VAL A 201 -5.79 2.76 3.83
N SER A 202 -5.70 1.44 3.71
CA SER A 202 -5.78 0.52 4.84
C SER A 202 -4.41 -0.02 5.22
N ASP A 203 -4.21 -0.28 6.50
CA ASP A 203 -2.90 -0.60 7.04
C ASP A 203 -2.86 -1.89 7.88
N ALA A 204 -1.65 -2.34 8.19
CA ALA A 204 -1.39 -3.54 8.97
C ALA A 204 -2.00 -3.52 10.38
N LYS A 205 -2.30 -2.34 10.93
CA LYS A 205 -2.86 -2.17 12.28
C LYS A 205 -4.38 -2.01 12.26
N GLY A 206 -5.03 -2.23 11.10
CA GLY A 206 -6.46 -2.04 10.91
C GLY A 206 -6.89 -0.57 10.94
N GLY A 207 -5.98 0.35 10.66
CA GLY A 207 -6.28 1.75 10.41
C GLY A 207 -6.84 1.94 9.00
N ILE A 208 -7.66 2.97 8.85
CA ILE A 208 -8.12 3.51 7.58
C ILE A 208 -7.85 5.00 7.55
N THR A 209 -7.10 5.46 6.56
CA THR A 209 -6.73 6.86 6.34
C THR A 209 -7.26 7.30 5.00
N VAL A 210 -7.95 8.44 4.95
CA VAL A 210 -8.45 9.03 3.71
C VAL A 210 -7.82 10.40 3.50
N LEU A 211 -7.30 10.61 2.30
CA LEU A 211 -6.54 11.77 1.88
C LEU A 211 -7.15 12.36 0.61
N ASP A 212 -6.99 13.66 0.42
CA ASP A 212 -7.33 14.30 -0.84
C ASP A 212 -6.22 14.16 -1.89
N HIS A 213 -6.45 14.71 -3.08
CA HIS A 213 -5.52 14.68 -4.22
C HIS A 213 -4.16 15.36 -3.94
N ASP A 214 -4.08 16.21 -2.94
CA ASP A 214 -2.84 16.91 -2.54
C ASP A 214 -2.20 16.32 -1.27
N CYS A 215 -2.62 15.10 -0.90
CA CYS A 215 -2.16 14.34 0.28
C CYS A 215 -2.52 15.04 1.60
N ASP A 216 -3.59 15.83 1.63
CA ASP A 216 -4.12 16.41 2.85
C ASP A 216 -5.07 15.43 3.53
N LEU A 217 -4.89 15.25 4.84
CA LEU A 217 -5.72 14.32 5.62
C LEU A 217 -7.16 14.80 5.68
N LEU A 218 -8.08 14.06 5.08
CA LEU A 218 -9.51 14.30 5.21
C LEU A 218 -10.03 13.73 6.53
N TRP A 219 -9.76 12.46 6.78
CA TRP A 219 -10.07 11.81 8.06
C TRP A 219 -9.28 10.50 8.23
N GLN A 220 -9.21 10.03 9.47
CA GLN A 220 -8.58 8.76 9.84
C GLN A 220 -9.39 8.06 10.93
N LYS A 221 -9.52 6.74 10.85
CA LYS A 221 -10.18 5.89 11.85
C LYS A 221 -9.31 4.68 12.18
N LYS A 222 -9.54 4.12 13.35
CA LYS A 222 -9.04 2.82 13.76
C LYS A 222 -10.23 1.85 13.79
N SER A 223 -10.13 0.77 13.06
CA SER A 223 -11.13 -0.31 13.11
C SER A 223 -11.03 -1.12 14.41
N PRO A 224 -12.07 -1.88 14.78
CA PRO A 224 -12.04 -2.70 15.99
C PRO A 224 -10.99 -3.81 15.97
N GLY A 225 -10.62 -4.31 14.79
CA GLY A 225 -9.57 -5.32 14.58
C GLY A 225 -8.32 -4.74 13.92
N ASP A 226 -7.31 -5.59 13.73
CA ASP A 226 -6.09 -5.27 12.99
C ASP A 226 -6.18 -5.76 11.52
N SER A 227 -5.08 -5.75 10.79
CA SER A 227 -4.93 -6.39 9.47
C SER A 227 -5.91 -5.91 8.40
N GLY A 228 -5.88 -4.62 8.05
CA GLY A 228 -6.72 -4.02 7.02
C GLY A 228 -6.33 -4.43 5.59
N TRP A 229 -6.58 -5.68 5.19
CA TRP A 229 -6.25 -6.20 3.86
C TRP A 229 -7.23 -5.79 2.76
N MET A 230 -8.23 -5.03 3.08
CA MET A 230 -9.23 -4.60 2.12
C MET A 230 -9.59 -3.14 2.34
N VAL A 231 -9.50 -2.34 1.30
CA VAL A 231 -10.29 -1.12 1.15
C VAL A 231 -10.86 -1.09 -0.26
N ARG A 232 -12.13 -0.67 -0.38
CA ARG A 232 -12.82 -0.41 -1.65
C ARG A 232 -13.61 0.88 -1.53
N CYS A 233 -13.73 1.61 -2.63
CA CYS A 233 -14.35 2.91 -2.68
C CYS A 233 -15.32 3.03 -3.85
N ASP A 234 -16.41 3.76 -3.65
CA ASP A 234 -17.32 4.23 -4.70
C ASP A 234 -18.04 5.51 -4.25
N ASP A 235 -19.00 6.00 -5.01
CA ASP A 235 -19.82 7.18 -4.65
C ASP A 235 -20.50 7.05 -3.29
N ALA A 236 -20.86 5.84 -2.88
CA ALA A 236 -21.57 5.61 -1.61
C ALA A 236 -20.65 5.67 -0.38
N GLY A 237 -19.33 5.46 -0.55
CA GLY A 237 -18.39 5.55 0.56
C GLY A 237 -17.17 4.66 0.47
N VAL A 238 -16.52 4.46 1.60
CA VAL A 238 -15.30 3.69 1.78
C VAL A 238 -15.61 2.42 2.56
N TYR A 239 -15.30 1.26 2.00
CA TYR A 239 -15.51 -0.07 2.59
C TYR A 239 -14.19 -0.63 3.07
N HIS A 240 -14.06 -0.84 4.37
CA HIS A 240 -12.83 -1.31 5.02
C HIS A 240 -13.03 -2.69 5.64
N GLY A 241 -12.25 -3.65 5.19
CA GLY A 241 -12.22 -5.01 5.73
C GLY A 241 -10.98 -5.24 6.60
N TYR A 242 -11.18 -5.83 7.77
CA TYR A 242 -10.18 -6.05 8.81
C TYR A 242 -10.45 -7.38 9.54
N ASP A 243 -9.72 -7.66 10.63
CA ASP A 243 -10.00 -8.82 11.47
C ASP A 243 -11.43 -8.76 12.01
N GLU A 244 -12.20 -9.83 11.75
CA GLU A 244 -13.57 -10.07 12.23
C GLU A 244 -14.63 -9.09 11.69
N GLY A 245 -14.38 -8.38 10.55
CA GLY A 245 -15.45 -7.52 10.04
C GLY A 245 -15.17 -6.71 8.80
N VAL A 246 -16.25 -6.09 8.31
CA VAL A 246 -16.24 -5.04 7.29
C VAL A 246 -17.04 -3.86 7.82
N THR A 247 -16.53 -2.65 7.66
CA THR A 247 -17.21 -1.41 8.01
C THR A 247 -17.21 -0.45 6.82
N ALA A 248 -18.34 0.18 6.55
CA ALA A 248 -18.44 1.26 5.58
C ALA A 248 -18.49 2.62 6.28
N TYR A 249 -17.82 3.58 5.67
CA TYR A 249 -17.72 4.97 6.13
C TYR A 249 -18.14 5.93 5.02
N ASP A 250 -18.69 7.09 5.39
CA ASP A 250 -18.93 8.17 4.45
C ASP A 250 -17.63 8.89 4.06
N TRP A 251 -17.66 9.64 2.96
CA TRP A 251 -16.52 10.44 2.51
C TRP A 251 -16.31 11.70 3.35
N SER A 252 -17.35 12.28 3.92
CA SER A 252 -17.34 13.64 4.46
C SER A 252 -16.62 13.76 5.81
N GLY A 253 -16.39 12.65 6.52
CA GLY A 253 -15.73 12.70 7.84
C GLY A 253 -15.54 11.32 8.45
N GLY A 254 -15.71 10.26 7.65
CA GLY A 254 -15.58 8.90 8.11
C GLY A 254 -16.64 8.51 9.14
N LYS A 255 -17.86 9.03 9.01
CA LYS A 255 -18.99 8.55 9.80
C LYS A 255 -19.32 7.12 9.36
N LYS A 256 -19.45 6.23 10.34
CA LYS A 256 -19.83 4.85 10.08
C LYS A 256 -21.24 4.78 9.49
N LEU A 257 -21.35 4.22 8.28
CA LEU A 257 -22.61 3.96 7.61
C LEU A 257 -23.21 2.63 8.08
N TRP A 258 -22.41 1.58 8.06
CA TRP A 258 -22.78 0.26 8.57
C TRP A 258 -21.53 -0.53 8.99
N SER A 259 -21.74 -1.64 9.68
CA SER A 259 -20.69 -2.59 10.05
C SER A 259 -21.27 -3.98 10.13
N GLN A 260 -20.55 -4.95 9.56
CA GLN A 260 -20.85 -6.37 9.65
C GLN A 260 -19.70 -7.09 10.35
N LYS A 261 -20.05 -7.85 11.39
CA LYS A 261 -19.10 -8.68 12.12
C LYS A 261 -19.27 -10.16 11.73
N PHE A 262 -18.16 -10.83 11.60
CA PHE A 262 -18.11 -12.28 11.32
C PHE A 262 -16.78 -12.84 11.83
N LYS A 263 -16.62 -14.14 11.80
CA LYS A 263 -15.40 -14.81 12.21
C LYS A 263 -14.35 -14.75 11.08
N GLY A 264 -13.09 -14.58 11.45
CA GLY A 264 -11.95 -14.59 10.54
C GLY A 264 -11.57 -13.20 10.02
N CYS A 265 -10.35 -13.10 9.54
CA CYS A 265 -9.78 -11.89 8.94
C CYS A 265 -10.22 -11.76 7.48
N VAL A 266 -10.60 -10.57 7.06
CA VAL A 266 -10.77 -10.25 5.64
C VAL A 266 -9.40 -10.24 4.98
N MET A 267 -9.24 -11.01 3.90
CA MET A 267 -7.97 -11.19 3.21
C MET A 267 -7.90 -10.42 1.89
N PHE A 268 -9.04 -10.11 1.29
CA PHE A 268 -9.16 -9.38 0.03
C PHE A 268 -10.60 -8.92 -0.18
N GLY A 269 -10.80 -7.89 -0.99
CA GLY A 269 -12.11 -7.41 -1.38
C GLY A 269 -12.26 -7.26 -2.88
N TRP A 270 -13.46 -7.53 -3.37
CA TRP A 270 -13.91 -7.25 -4.73
C TRP A 270 -15.23 -6.48 -4.68
N GLN A 271 -15.49 -5.64 -5.67
CA GLN A 271 -16.77 -4.94 -5.76
C GLN A 271 -17.32 -4.96 -7.18
N GLU A 272 -18.63 -5.11 -7.26
CA GLU A 272 -19.46 -4.87 -8.43
C GLU A 272 -20.34 -3.62 -8.18
N ALA A 273 -21.15 -3.24 -9.15
CA ALA A 273 -22.00 -2.03 -9.02
C ALA A 273 -22.87 -2.05 -7.76
N THR A 274 -23.46 -3.20 -7.41
CA THR A 274 -24.42 -3.33 -6.29
C THR A 274 -23.88 -4.17 -5.12
N THR A 275 -22.84 -4.94 -5.34
CA THR A 275 -22.37 -5.98 -4.41
C THR A 275 -20.92 -5.80 -4.03
N LEU A 276 -20.64 -5.97 -2.74
CA LEU A 276 -19.31 -6.04 -2.16
C LEU A 276 -19.01 -7.48 -1.74
N TYR A 277 -17.83 -7.98 -2.09
CA TYR A 277 -17.35 -9.31 -1.74
C TYR A 277 -16.12 -9.19 -0.84
N ALA A 278 -16.05 -10.03 0.21
CA ALA A 278 -14.91 -10.11 1.11
C ALA A 278 -14.48 -11.58 1.27
N SER A 279 -13.26 -11.92 0.85
CA SER A 279 -12.67 -13.23 1.14
C SER A 279 -12.12 -13.26 2.55
N THR A 280 -12.21 -14.41 3.21
CA THR A 280 -11.81 -14.56 4.62
C THR A 280 -10.91 -15.77 4.84
N ASN A 281 -10.09 -15.71 5.89
CA ASN A 281 -9.33 -16.87 6.33
C ASN A 281 -10.19 -17.93 7.08
N ASP A 282 -11.50 -17.67 7.26
CA ASP A 282 -12.48 -18.65 7.78
C ASP A 282 -13.14 -19.45 6.64
N ASN A 283 -12.43 -19.66 5.53
CA ASN A 283 -12.77 -20.54 4.41
C ASN A 283 -14.01 -20.10 3.62
N GLU A 284 -14.31 -18.83 3.53
CA GLU A 284 -15.47 -18.36 2.78
C GLU A 284 -15.25 -17.00 2.10
N VAL A 285 -16.04 -16.74 1.06
CA VAL A 285 -16.28 -15.41 0.52
C VAL A 285 -17.66 -14.97 0.97
N LEU A 286 -17.73 -13.77 1.53
CA LEU A 286 -18.96 -13.13 1.99
C LEU A 286 -19.41 -12.10 0.97
N ALA A 287 -20.70 -12.05 0.66
CA ALA A 287 -21.28 -11.03 -0.21
C ALA A 287 -22.25 -10.13 0.57
N PHE A 288 -22.17 -8.83 0.32
CA PHE A 288 -23.01 -7.81 0.94
C PHE A 288 -23.55 -6.84 -0.11
N THR A 289 -24.73 -6.27 0.09
CA THR A 289 -25.11 -5.06 -0.67
C THR A 289 -24.21 -3.89 -0.25
N LYS A 290 -24.14 -2.85 -1.06
CA LYS A 290 -23.44 -1.59 -0.71
C LYS A 290 -23.99 -0.92 0.56
N GLN A 291 -25.23 -1.24 0.96
CA GLN A 291 -25.87 -0.80 2.19
C GLN A 291 -25.61 -1.74 3.39
N GLY A 292 -24.78 -2.77 3.21
CA GLY A 292 -24.35 -3.66 4.28
C GLY A 292 -25.28 -4.84 4.57
N LYS A 293 -26.32 -5.08 3.78
CA LYS A 293 -27.15 -6.28 3.94
C LYS A 293 -26.37 -7.51 3.47
N ALA A 294 -26.23 -8.53 4.33
CA ALA A 294 -25.64 -9.80 3.97
C ALA A 294 -26.51 -10.52 2.90
N LEU A 295 -25.84 -11.05 1.89
CA LEU A 295 -26.47 -11.76 0.77
C LEU A 295 -26.15 -13.25 0.82
N LEU A 296 -24.95 -13.67 0.42
CA LEU A 296 -24.54 -15.05 0.27
C LEU A 296 -23.19 -15.31 0.95
N ARG A 297 -22.93 -16.59 1.21
CA ARG A 297 -21.66 -17.13 1.67
C ARG A 297 -21.22 -18.25 0.73
N TYR A 298 -20.03 -18.11 0.15
CA TYR A 298 -19.44 -19.08 -0.78
C TYR A 298 -18.37 -19.87 -0.03
N LYS A 299 -18.68 -21.12 0.31
CA LYS A 299 -17.81 -21.94 1.15
C LYS A 299 -16.72 -22.64 0.36
N CYS A 300 -15.49 -22.46 0.80
CA CYS A 300 -14.28 -23.11 0.32
C CYS A 300 -13.78 -24.15 1.34
N ASP A 301 -12.77 -24.93 0.96
CA ASP A 301 -12.25 -26.00 1.81
C ASP A 301 -11.14 -25.49 2.76
N THR A 302 -10.47 -24.39 2.41
CA THR A 302 -9.39 -23.78 3.19
C THR A 302 -9.47 -22.25 3.12
N SER A 303 -8.60 -21.54 3.86
CA SER A 303 -8.51 -20.08 3.89
C SER A 303 -8.50 -19.47 2.51
N VAL A 304 -9.36 -18.47 2.28
CA VAL A 304 -9.52 -17.79 1.00
C VAL A 304 -8.74 -16.49 1.01
N TYR A 305 -7.75 -16.38 0.12
CA TYR A 305 -6.89 -15.21 0.03
C TYR A 305 -7.39 -14.14 -0.94
N SER A 306 -8.17 -14.53 -1.94
CA SER A 306 -8.67 -13.60 -2.93
C SER A 306 -10.03 -14.03 -3.49
N CYS A 307 -10.77 -13.08 -4.05
CA CYS A 307 -12.05 -13.31 -4.71
C CYS A 307 -12.26 -12.33 -5.86
N ALA A 308 -13.08 -12.73 -6.82
CA ALA A 308 -13.59 -11.87 -7.87
C ALA A 308 -14.99 -12.34 -8.28
N ALA A 309 -15.77 -11.46 -8.91
CA ALA A 309 -17.06 -11.81 -9.48
C ALA A 309 -17.12 -11.43 -10.95
N ALA A 310 -18.01 -12.06 -11.70
CA ALA A 310 -18.26 -11.83 -13.11
C ALA A 310 -19.76 -11.65 -13.35
N GLY A 311 -20.13 -10.72 -14.23
CA GLY A 311 -21.51 -10.52 -14.67
C GLY A 311 -22.47 -10.24 -13.51
N ASP A 312 -22.14 -9.27 -12.65
CA ASP A 312 -22.93 -8.89 -11.48
C ASP A 312 -23.22 -10.08 -10.53
N GLY A 313 -22.24 -10.96 -10.34
CA GLY A 313 -22.35 -12.12 -9.47
C GLY A 313 -22.91 -13.37 -10.13
N LYS A 314 -23.04 -13.42 -11.48
CA LYS A 314 -23.38 -14.65 -12.21
C LYS A 314 -22.42 -15.78 -11.87
N TYR A 315 -21.13 -15.46 -11.79
CA TYR A 315 -20.09 -16.34 -11.27
C TYR A 315 -19.29 -15.62 -10.19
N VAL A 316 -18.93 -16.35 -9.12
CA VAL A 316 -18.01 -15.86 -8.09
C VAL A 316 -16.83 -16.82 -8.00
N PHE A 317 -15.64 -16.25 -8.04
CA PHE A 317 -14.38 -16.98 -7.95
C PHE A 317 -13.72 -16.73 -6.61
N ALA A 318 -13.02 -17.76 -6.10
CA ALA A 318 -12.24 -17.68 -4.88
C ALA A 318 -10.89 -18.38 -5.08
N GLY A 319 -9.83 -17.81 -4.54
CA GLY A 319 -8.49 -18.39 -4.52
C GLY A 319 -8.09 -18.79 -3.10
N ASP A 320 -7.71 -20.05 -2.89
CA ASP A 320 -7.41 -20.55 -1.57
C ASP A 320 -5.90 -20.61 -1.25
N SER A 321 -5.58 -20.96 -0.01
CA SER A 321 -4.21 -21.13 0.49
C SER A 321 -3.49 -22.36 -0.06
N SER A 322 -4.17 -23.18 -0.88
CA SER A 322 -3.68 -24.48 -1.38
C SER A 322 -3.53 -24.52 -2.90
N SER A 323 -3.30 -23.38 -3.55
CA SER A 323 -3.15 -23.27 -5.03
C SER A 323 -4.42 -23.59 -5.83
N SER A 324 -5.59 -23.64 -5.18
CA SER A 324 -6.84 -23.90 -5.86
C SER A 324 -7.63 -22.62 -6.12
N ILE A 325 -8.39 -22.64 -7.21
CA ILE A 325 -9.48 -21.69 -7.46
C ILE A 325 -10.81 -22.42 -7.47
N TYR A 326 -11.83 -21.69 -7.03
CA TYR A 326 -13.21 -22.15 -6.99
C TYR A 326 -14.04 -21.31 -7.92
N CYS A 327 -15.09 -21.90 -8.48
CA CYS A 327 -16.16 -21.20 -9.17
C CYS A 327 -17.50 -21.56 -8.53
N PHE A 328 -18.30 -20.54 -8.26
CA PHE A 328 -19.65 -20.67 -7.74
C PHE A 328 -20.63 -20.00 -8.71
N ASP A 329 -21.84 -20.51 -8.76
CA ASP A 329 -22.93 -19.88 -9.48
C ASP A 329 -23.63 -18.79 -8.65
N GLN A 330 -24.56 -18.09 -9.26
CA GLN A 330 -25.35 -17.01 -8.65
C GLN A 330 -26.13 -17.44 -7.40
N ALA A 331 -26.45 -18.73 -7.25
CA ALA A 331 -27.12 -19.28 -6.07
C ALA A 331 -26.13 -19.67 -4.94
N GLY A 332 -24.82 -19.46 -5.14
CA GLY A 332 -23.78 -19.84 -4.19
C GLY A 332 -23.39 -21.32 -4.26
N LYS A 333 -23.87 -22.09 -5.26
CA LYS A 333 -23.51 -23.47 -5.46
C LYS A 333 -22.12 -23.56 -6.10
N ARG A 334 -21.21 -24.34 -5.49
CA ARG A 334 -19.89 -24.62 -6.05
C ARG A 334 -20.02 -25.44 -7.32
N LEU A 335 -19.53 -24.90 -8.45
CA LEU A 335 -19.48 -25.58 -9.75
C LEU A 335 -18.26 -26.49 -9.84
N TRP A 336 -17.09 -25.99 -9.40
CA TRP A 336 -15.84 -26.74 -9.36
C TRP A 336 -14.81 -26.13 -8.38
N LYS A 337 -13.80 -26.93 -8.07
CA LYS A 337 -12.53 -26.57 -7.44
C LYS A 337 -11.43 -27.13 -8.31
N LEU A 338 -10.48 -26.29 -8.74
CA LEU A 338 -9.42 -26.64 -9.70
C LEU A 338 -8.06 -26.18 -9.19
N ASP A 339 -7.03 -27.01 -9.40
CA ASP A 339 -5.66 -26.67 -9.08
C ASP A 339 -5.03 -25.82 -10.19
N THR A 340 -4.47 -24.65 -9.85
CA THR A 340 -3.77 -23.79 -10.79
C THR A 340 -2.33 -24.21 -11.04
N THR A 341 -1.72 -24.93 -10.11
CA THR A 341 -0.28 -25.24 -10.08
C THR A 341 0.63 -24.00 -10.08
N CYS A 342 0.07 -22.83 -9.74
CA CYS A 342 0.78 -21.54 -9.77
C CYS A 342 1.09 -20.98 -8.37
N GLY A 343 0.73 -21.68 -7.30
CA GLY A 343 0.78 -21.20 -5.92
C GLY A 343 -0.54 -20.58 -5.48
N SER A 344 -0.63 -20.19 -4.21
CA SER A 344 -1.84 -19.60 -3.63
C SER A 344 -2.14 -18.26 -4.27
N ALA A 345 -3.36 -18.06 -4.77
CA ALA A 345 -3.79 -16.82 -5.39
C ALA A 345 -3.99 -15.72 -4.34
N LEU A 346 -3.01 -14.83 -4.18
CA LEU A 346 -3.02 -13.77 -3.17
C LEU A 346 -3.94 -12.61 -3.55
N SER A 347 -4.06 -12.34 -4.84
CA SER A 347 -5.00 -11.38 -5.42
C SER A 347 -5.50 -11.90 -6.75
N MET A 348 -6.69 -11.47 -7.15
CA MET A 348 -7.27 -11.83 -8.45
C MET A 348 -8.14 -10.70 -9.00
N GLN A 349 -8.30 -10.72 -10.32
CA GLN A 349 -9.19 -9.82 -11.04
C GLN A 349 -9.87 -10.55 -12.18
N PHE A 350 -11.19 -10.40 -12.30
CA PHE A 350 -11.94 -10.83 -13.49
C PHE A 350 -11.90 -9.72 -14.55
N PHE A 351 -11.66 -10.10 -15.80
CA PHE A 351 -11.69 -9.18 -16.93
C PHE A 351 -11.98 -9.95 -18.24
N LYS A 352 -13.05 -9.60 -18.94
CA LYS A 352 -13.43 -10.13 -20.28
C LYS A 352 -13.30 -11.66 -20.39
N ASP A 353 -14.09 -12.41 -19.63
CA ASP A 353 -14.07 -13.89 -19.60
C ASP A 353 -12.72 -14.52 -19.21
N ARG A 354 -11.84 -13.74 -18.59
CA ARG A 354 -10.57 -14.19 -18.04
C ARG A 354 -10.50 -13.88 -16.54
N LEU A 355 -9.91 -14.79 -15.81
CA LEU A 355 -9.54 -14.59 -14.42
C LEU A 355 -8.02 -14.50 -14.34
N TYR A 356 -7.52 -13.37 -13.91
CA TYR A 356 -6.11 -13.15 -13.69
C TYR A 356 -5.81 -13.31 -12.21
N ILE A 357 -4.75 -14.06 -11.88
CA ILE A 357 -4.32 -14.30 -10.50
C ILE A 357 -2.85 -13.96 -10.35
N VAL A 358 -2.49 -13.41 -9.19
CA VAL A 358 -1.10 -13.28 -8.76
C VAL A 358 -0.90 -14.10 -7.49
N THR A 359 0.25 -14.74 -7.37
CA THR A 359 0.40 -15.84 -6.43
C THR A 359 1.58 -15.69 -5.48
N SER A 360 1.56 -16.46 -4.41
CA SER A 360 2.64 -16.59 -3.43
C SER A 360 3.97 -17.07 -4.04
N SER A 361 3.92 -17.77 -5.17
CA SER A 361 5.11 -18.19 -5.92
C SER A 361 5.66 -17.10 -6.85
N GLY A 362 4.95 -15.98 -6.99
CA GLY A 362 5.35 -14.88 -7.89
C GLY A 362 4.84 -15.05 -9.32
N THR A 363 3.85 -15.88 -9.54
CA THR A 363 3.26 -16.10 -10.86
C THR A 363 2.09 -15.15 -11.09
N LEU A 364 2.07 -14.47 -12.24
CA LEU A 364 0.87 -13.92 -12.85
C LEU A 364 0.33 -14.96 -13.83
N ALA A 365 -0.91 -15.41 -13.65
CA ALA A 365 -1.53 -16.38 -14.54
C ALA A 365 -2.89 -15.90 -15.06
N CYS A 366 -3.15 -16.22 -16.31
CA CYS A 366 -4.42 -15.98 -16.98
C CYS A 366 -5.19 -17.30 -17.11
N VAL A 367 -6.39 -17.36 -16.55
CA VAL A 367 -7.27 -18.53 -16.52
C VAL A 367 -8.48 -18.24 -17.40
N ASP A 368 -8.84 -19.17 -18.29
CA ASP A 368 -10.06 -19.06 -19.08
C ASP A 368 -11.29 -19.35 -18.21
N VAL A 369 -12.14 -18.37 -18.04
CA VAL A 369 -13.41 -18.48 -17.29
C VAL A 369 -14.61 -18.07 -18.14
N SER A 370 -14.49 -18.20 -19.47
CA SER A 370 -15.65 -18.16 -20.35
C SER A 370 -16.65 -19.27 -19.99
N GLU A 371 -17.91 -19.09 -20.32
CA GLU A 371 -18.95 -20.10 -20.02
C GLU A 371 -18.60 -21.48 -20.58
N ALA A 372 -18.02 -21.51 -21.77
CA ALA A 372 -17.56 -22.75 -22.41
C ALA A 372 -16.41 -23.41 -21.59
N ALA A 373 -15.43 -22.59 -21.13
CA ALA A 373 -14.33 -23.09 -20.32
C ALA A 373 -14.79 -23.56 -18.93
N ILE A 374 -15.72 -22.84 -18.29
CA ILE A 374 -16.34 -23.25 -17.02
C ILE A 374 -17.05 -24.61 -17.18
N ALA A 375 -17.80 -24.79 -18.27
CA ALA A 375 -18.48 -26.05 -18.56
C ALA A 375 -17.47 -27.18 -18.86
N ALA A 376 -16.46 -26.95 -19.69
CA ALA A 376 -15.43 -27.92 -20.06
C ALA A 376 -14.57 -28.34 -18.86
N ALA A 377 -14.22 -27.41 -17.99
CA ALA A 377 -13.44 -27.69 -16.78
C ALA A 377 -14.15 -28.70 -15.83
N ARG A 378 -15.47 -28.71 -15.82
CA ARG A 378 -16.27 -29.70 -15.06
C ARG A 378 -16.08 -31.12 -15.55
N THR A 379 -15.70 -31.32 -16.81
CA THR A 379 -15.43 -32.63 -17.44
C THR A 379 -13.94 -32.97 -17.48
N GLY A 380 -13.07 -32.10 -16.94
CA GLY A 380 -11.62 -32.30 -16.89
C GLY A 380 -10.87 -31.92 -18.17
N SER A 381 -11.54 -31.31 -19.14
CA SER A 381 -10.89 -30.81 -20.38
C SER A 381 -10.26 -29.44 -20.13
N VAL A 382 -8.92 -29.36 -20.13
CA VAL A 382 -8.20 -28.08 -19.92
C VAL A 382 -7.08 -27.91 -20.94
N PRO A 383 -6.79 -26.68 -21.40
CA PRO A 383 -5.67 -26.40 -22.30
C PRO A 383 -4.32 -26.58 -21.63
N LYS A 384 -3.27 -26.76 -22.41
CA LYS A 384 -1.88 -26.70 -21.93
C LYS A 384 -1.46 -25.24 -21.78
N ALA A 385 -1.05 -24.85 -20.59
CA ALA A 385 -0.57 -23.50 -20.31
C ALA A 385 0.71 -23.16 -21.09
N THR A 386 0.80 -21.95 -21.62
CA THR A 386 2.01 -21.36 -22.19
C THR A 386 2.80 -20.66 -21.08
N VAL A 387 4.11 -20.85 -21.04
CA VAL A 387 5.02 -20.11 -20.14
C VAL A 387 5.62 -18.94 -20.90
N VAL A 388 5.39 -17.74 -20.38
CA VAL A 388 5.89 -16.51 -20.98
C VAL A 388 7.31 -16.23 -20.50
N ALA A 389 8.21 -15.91 -21.44
CA ALA A 389 9.58 -15.58 -21.11
C ALA A 389 9.71 -14.24 -20.37
N GLN A 390 10.63 -14.18 -19.40
CA GLN A 390 10.97 -12.91 -18.76
C GLN A 390 11.72 -12.00 -19.73
N SER A 391 11.41 -10.69 -19.67
CA SER A 391 12.15 -9.67 -20.41
C SER A 391 13.42 -9.27 -19.66
N SER A 392 14.54 -9.11 -20.39
CA SER A 392 15.78 -8.53 -19.88
C SER A 392 15.77 -6.98 -19.84
N ALA A 393 14.67 -6.34 -20.23
CA ALA A 393 14.55 -4.89 -20.22
C ALA A 393 14.81 -4.33 -18.81
N ARG A 394 15.57 -3.22 -18.75
CA ARG A 394 15.82 -2.49 -17.50
C ARG A 394 14.52 -1.95 -16.95
N ALA A 395 14.34 -2.05 -15.63
CA ALA A 395 13.24 -1.40 -14.93
C ALA A 395 13.53 0.10 -14.75
N ALA A 396 12.55 0.96 -15.00
CA ALA A 396 12.62 2.36 -14.64
C ALA A 396 12.45 2.53 -13.12
N SER A 397 13.13 3.51 -12.54
CA SER A 397 13.14 3.78 -11.10
C SER A 397 12.96 5.27 -10.80
N LEU A 398 12.81 5.62 -9.51
CA LEU A 398 12.75 7.00 -9.04
C LEU A 398 14.03 7.80 -9.32
N ASP A 399 15.16 7.11 -9.47
CA ASP A 399 16.47 7.73 -9.75
C ASP A 399 16.66 8.08 -11.23
N ASP A 400 15.75 7.65 -12.10
CA ASP A 400 15.82 7.97 -13.52
C ASP A 400 15.48 9.45 -13.74
N ALA A 401 16.37 10.15 -14.44
CA ALA A 401 16.25 11.57 -14.68
C ALA A 401 15.03 11.90 -15.57
N LEU A 402 14.34 13.01 -15.24
CA LEU A 402 13.33 13.55 -16.11
C LEU A 402 13.96 14.10 -17.40
N GLU A 403 13.26 13.95 -18.50
CA GLU A 403 13.65 14.57 -19.75
C GLU A 403 13.63 16.09 -19.62
N ALA A 404 14.62 16.78 -20.19
CA ALA A 404 14.59 18.23 -20.32
C ALA A 404 13.60 18.65 -21.41
N ALA A 405 12.84 19.73 -21.17
CA ALA A 405 11.98 20.29 -22.18
C ALA A 405 12.82 20.87 -23.31
N SER A 406 12.54 20.51 -24.56
CA SER A 406 13.12 21.22 -25.71
C SER A 406 12.51 22.62 -25.84
N THR A 407 13.23 23.56 -26.44
CA THR A 407 12.76 24.95 -26.64
C THR A 407 11.51 25.04 -27.52
N SER A 408 11.21 24.02 -28.30
CA SER A 408 10.03 23.92 -29.18
C SER A 408 8.94 22.96 -28.64
N ALA A 409 9.10 22.41 -27.43
CA ALA A 409 8.13 21.46 -26.89
C ALA A 409 6.79 22.17 -26.61
N ALA A 410 5.71 21.67 -27.22
CA ALA A 410 4.36 22.06 -26.85
C ALA A 410 3.98 21.45 -25.49
N GLY A 411 3.16 22.18 -24.73
CA GLY A 411 2.69 21.71 -23.43
C GLY A 411 2.21 22.85 -22.54
N VAL A 412 1.90 22.50 -21.31
CA VAL A 412 1.41 23.42 -20.27
C VAL A 412 2.51 23.60 -19.23
N LEU A 413 2.87 24.86 -18.96
CA LEU A 413 3.75 25.18 -17.84
C LEU A 413 2.97 25.12 -16.53
N VAL A 414 3.56 24.44 -15.55
CA VAL A 414 3.10 24.42 -14.15
C VAL A 414 4.20 24.96 -13.24
N GLU A 415 3.83 25.59 -12.15
CA GLU A 415 4.77 26.14 -11.17
C GLU A 415 4.48 25.62 -9.75
N CYS A 416 5.55 25.32 -9.03
CA CYS A 416 5.50 25.00 -7.61
C CYS A 416 5.55 26.30 -6.79
N TYR A 417 4.58 26.51 -5.91
CA TYR A 417 4.50 27.69 -5.05
C TYR A 417 4.25 27.28 -3.60
N THR A 418 4.53 28.15 -2.66
CA THR A 418 4.28 27.87 -1.24
C THR A 418 2.98 28.54 -0.80
N GLU A 419 2.10 27.76 -0.20
CA GLU A 419 0.85 28.20 0.41
C GLU A 419 0.68 27.50 1.76
N ASP A 420 0.43 28.23 2.82
CA ASP A 420 0.26 27.72 4.20
C ASP A 420 1.38 26.78 4.66
N GLY A 421 2.62 27.09 4.25
CA GLY A 421 3.81 26.29 4.59
C GLY A 421 3.97 25.00 3.78
N ARG A 422 3.15 24.76 2.76
CA ARG A 422 3.20 23.60 1.86
C ARG A 422 3.57 24.01 0.45
N VAL A 423 4.26 23.12 -0.26
CA VAL A 423 4.53 23.31 -1.69
C VAL A 423 3.38 22.71 -2.49
N ARG A 424 2.61 23.58 -3.14
CA ARG A 424 1.53 23.24 -4.06
C ARG A 424 1.92 23.51 -5.49
N VAL A 425 1.12 23.06 -6.44
CA VAL A 425 1.37 23.24 -7.88
C VAL A 425 0.13 23.80 -8.55
N ARG A 426 0.33 24.76 -9.46
CA ARG A 426 -0.75 25.37 -10.24
C ARG A 426 -0.32 25.57 -11.70
N PRO A 427 -1.28 25.70 -12.63
CA PRO A 427 -0.96 26.09 -14.01
C PRO A 427 -0.33 27.48 -14.04
N LYS A 428 0.74 27.63 -14.83
CA LYS A 428 1.37 28.91 -15.13
C LYS A 428 1.00 29.42 -16.53
N SER A 429 0.69 28.51 -17.45
CA SER A 429 0.20 28.87 -18.77
C SER A 429 -1.20 29.52 -18.68
N PRO A 430 -1.51 30.51 -19.57
CA PRO A 430 -2.82 31.16 -19.58
C PRO A 430 -3.93 30.18 -20.02
N GLY A 431 -5.19 30.53 -19.68
CA GLY A 431 -6.37 29.76 -20.10
C GLY A 431 -6.83 28.68 -19.11
N PHE A 432 -6.15 28.51 -18.00
CA PHE A 432 -6.53 27.58 -16.94
C PHE A 432 -7.20 28.30 -15.75
N LYS A 433 -8.11 27.60 -15.07
CA LYS A 433 -8.70 28.08 -13.80
C LYS A 433 -7.63 28.05 -12.69
N SER A 434 -7.86 28.83 -11.64
CA SER A 434 -7.01 28.83 -10.44
C SER A 434 -7.32 27.61 -9.57
N LEU A 435 -6.95 26.42 -10.04
CA LEU A 435 -7.08 25.15 -9.35
C LEU A 435 -5.69 24.55 -9.14
N ASN A 436 -5.53 23.76 -8.07
CA ASN A 436 -4.31 23.00 -7.82
C ASN A 436 -4.13 21.89 -8.85
N VAL A 437 -2.89 21.49 -9.06
CA VAL A 437 -2.52 20.35 -9.90
C VAL A 437 -2.06 19.21 -8.99
N GLN A 438 -2.68 18.05 -9.09
CA GLN A 438 -2.12 16.83 -8.52
C GLN A 438 -0.80 16.54 -9.23
N PHE A 439 0.30 16.63 -8.47
CA PHE A 439 1.65 16.59 -9.02
C PHE A 439 2.56 15.73 -8.15
N PRO A 440 3.57 15.05 -8.71
CA PRO A 440 4.49 14.21 -7.95
C PRO A 440 5.15 14.93 -6.77
N ARG A 441 5.13 14.29 -5.59
CA ARG A 441 5.65 14.88 -4.35
C ARG A 441 7.17 14.99 -4.34
N ASN A 442 7.85 13.95 -4.82
CA ASN A 442 9.32 13.85 -4.81
C ASN A 442 10.04 14.86 -5.71
N ILE A 443 9.31 15.57 -6.57
CA ILE A 443 9.89 16.62 -7.44
C ILE A 443 9.32 18.01 -7.16
N ARG A 444 8.46 18.21 -6.17
CA ARG A 444 7.92 19.51 -5.78
C ARG A 444 8.99 20.33 -5.05
N THR A 445 9.51 21.36 -5.71
CA THR A 445 10.42 22.33 -5.10
C THR A 445 9.86 23.73 -5.30
N ALA A 446 9.71 24.51 -4.23
CA ALA A 446 9.18 25.88 -4.32
C ALA A 446 9.96 26.71 -5.34
N GLY A 447 9.24 27.38 -6.24
CA GLY A 447 9.81 28.16 -7.34
C GLY A 447 10.20 27.36 -8.58
N ALA A 448 10.18 26.02 -8.53
CA ALA A 448 10.43 25.18 -9.70
C ALA A 448 9.28 25.28 -10.72
N THR A 449 9.63 25.15 -12.00
CA THR A 449 8.67 25.06 -13.10
C THR A 449 8.90 23.81 -13.91
N TYR A 450 7.81 23.22 -14.40
CA TYR A 450 7.83 22.02 -15.22
C TYR A 450 6.96 22.24 -16.45
N LEU A 451 7.30 21.58 -17.54
CA LEU A 451 6.47 21.45 -18.73
C LEU A 451 5.78 20.09 -18.70
N VAL A 452 4.45 20.08 -18.75
CA VAL A 452 3.64 18.86 -18.86
C VAL A 452 2.95 18.82 -20.22
N ASP A 453 2.67 17.63 -20.76
CA ASP A 453 2.02 17.51 -22.07
C ASP A 453 0.62 18.13 -22.05
N GLY A 454 -0.10 18.00 -20.93
CA GLY A 454 -1.42 18.60 -20.74
C GLY A 454 -1.90 18.54 -19.30
N LEU A 455 -3.02 19.21 -19.06
CA LEU A 455 -3.77 19.14 -17.79
C LEU A 455 -5.21 18.79 -18.08
N ARG A 456 -5.79 17.90 -17.30
CA ARG A 456 -7.21 17.56 -17.32
C ARG A 456 -7.87 17.94 -16.01
N GLU A 457 -8.93 18.75 -16.09
CA GLU A 457 -9.76 19.10 -14.93
C GLU A 457 -10.57 17.86 -14.51
N THR A 458 -10.57 17.58 -13.20
CA THR A 458 -11.30 16.47 -12.60
C THR A 458 -12.62 16.95 -11.98
N PRO A 459 -13.61 16.07 -11.80
CA PRO A 459 -14.83 16.40 -11.06
C PRO A 459 -14.57 16.86 -9.62
N GLY A 460 -13.43 16.46 -9.03
CA GLY A 460 -13.00 16.88 -7.69
C GLY A 460 -12.50 18.32 -7.59
N GLY A 461 -12.47 19.10 -8.70
CA GLY A 461 -12.09 20.51 -8.69
C GLY A 461 -10.59 20.75 -8.63
N PHE A 462 -9.79 19.88 -9.19
CA PHE A 462 -8.33 20.02 -9.36
C PHE A 462 -7.91 19.54 -10.76
N TYR A 463 -6.66 19.81 -11.13
CA TYR A 463 -6.08 19.28 -12.37
C TYR A 463 -5.23 18.05 -12.13
N ARG A 464 -5.26 17.11 -13.09
CA ARG A 464 -4.28 16.03 -13.20
C ARG A 464 -3.39 16.24 -14.42
N VAL A 465 -2.12 15.84 -14.28
CA VAL A 465 -1.16 15.84 -15.39
C VAL A 465 -1.53 14.72 -16.37
N VAL A 466 -1.58 15.08 -17.65
CA VAL A 466 -1.71 14.15 -18.76
C VAL A 466 -0.37 14.07 -19.48
N GLY A 467 0.11 12.87 -19.77
CA GLY A 467 1.36 12.64 -20.50
C GLY A 467 2.61 12.79 -19.64
N GLN A 468 3.68 13.34 -20.23
CA GLN A 468 5.00 13.39 -19.60
C GLN A 468 5.23 14.70 -18.83
N ILE A 469 6.03 14.61 -17.77
CA ILE A 469 6.57 15.73 -17.03
C ILE A 469 8.02 15.94 -17.48
N ARG A 470 8.38 17.17 -17.81
CA ARG A 470 9.74 17.54 -18.22
C ARG A 470 10.26 18.71 -17.39
N THR A 471 11.58 18.70 -17.15
CA THR A 471 12.25 19.82 -16.48
C THR A 471 12.38 21.02 -17.42
N THR A 472 12.27 22.24 -16.88
CA THR A 472 12.53 23.49 -17.60
C THR A 472 13.81 24.14 -17.06
N THR A 473 14.29 25.20 -17.72
CA THR A 473 15.46 25.97 -17.24
C THR A 473 15.28 26.61 -15.86
N GLY A 474 14.04 26.70 -15.36
CA GLY A 474 13.73 27.16 -14.00
C GLY A 474 13.63 26.04 -12.96
N THR A 475 13.89 24.80 -13.33
CA THR A 475 13.86 23.64 -12.39
C THR A 475 15.26 23.48 -11.78
N PRO A 476 15.41 23.57 -10.43
CA PRO A 476 16.70 23.34 -9.79
C PRO A 476 17.23 21.92 -10.05
N ALA A 477 18.52 21.79 -10.36
CA ALA A 477 19.15 20.50 -10.63
C ALA A 477 19.05 19.48 -9.46
N GLN A 478 18.82 19.96 -8.22
CA GLN A 478 18.65 19.16 -7.01
C GLN A 478 17.24 18.60 -6.80
N ALA A 479 16.25 18.99 -7.61
CA ALA A 479 14.87 18.50 -7.49
C ALA A 479 14.73 16.99 -7.84
N ILE A 480 15.77 16.38 -8.39
CA ILE A 480 15.78 15.00 -8.88
C ILE A 480 16.40 14.02 -7.86
N ALA A 481 17.18 14.53 -6.88
CA ALA A 481 17.77 13.71 -5.83
C ALA A 481 16.93 13.84 -4.55
N ALA A 482 16.36 12.72 -4.08
CA ALA A 482 15.60 12.50 -2.85
C ALA A 482 15.44 13.75 -1.94
N ALA A 483 14.29 14.40 -1.99
CA ALA A 483 13.95 15.42 -1.02
C ALA A 483 13.88 14.78 0.38
N PRO A 484 14.54 15.36 1.41
CA PRO A 484 14.37 14.88 2.77
C PRO A 484 12.91 15.09 3.17
N ALA A 485 12.29 14.07 3.77
CA ALA A 485 10.91 14.07 4.24
C ALA A 485 10.59 15.37 5.01
N SER A 486 9.65 16.16 4.51
CA SER A 486 9.22 17.39 5.16
C SER A 486 8.48 17.05 6.45
N LYS A 487 8.96 17.59 7.58
CA LYS A 487 8.35 17.47 8.91
C LYS A 487 6.92 18.02 8.89
N ALA A 488 5.92 17.16 8.87
CA ALA A 488 4.55 17.56 9.18
C ALA A 488 4.47 17.91 10.67
N ALA A 489 4.43 19.20 10.98
CA ALA A 489 4.24 19.70 12.34
C ALA A 489 2.79 19.46 12.78
N SER A 490 2.53 18.37 13.50
CA SER A 490 1.27 18.18 14.19
C SER A 490 1.20 19.13 15.40
N LYS A 491 0.55 20.27 15.26
CA LYS A 491 0.12 21.07 16.42
C LYS A 491 -1.08 20.39 17.07
N THR A 492 -0.82 19.58 18.08
CA THR A 492 -1.84 19.11 19.00
C THR A 492 -2.24 20.27 19.92
N ALA A 493 -3.42 20.81 19.76
CA ALA A 493 -4.00 21.74 20.71
C ALA A 493 -4.42 20.95 21.96
N SER A 494 -3.61 21.04 23.03
CA SER A 494 -4.01 20.53 24.34
C SER A 494 -5.04 21.46 24.97
N LYS A 495 -6.31 21.02 25.02
CA LYS A 495 -7.31 21.59 25.91
C LYS A 495 -7.14 20.98 27.30
N THR A 496 -6.60 21.77 28.20
CA THR A 496 -6.57 21.51 29.65
C THR A 496 -8.00 21.48 30.18
N VAL A 497 -8.47 20.30 30.58
CA VAL A 497 -9.70 20.17 31.36
C VAL A 497 -9.28 19.92 32.81
N SER A 498 -9.50 20.92 33.66
CA SER A 498 -9.35 20.83 35.12
C SER A 498 -10.40 19.87 35.68
N LYS A 499 -9.95 18.79 36.32
CA LYS A 499 -10.81 17.90 37.12
C LYS A 499 -10.83 18.39 38.57
N THR A 500 -11.95 18.86 39.00
CA THR A 500 -12.30 19.06 40.40
C THR A 500 -12.63 17.70 41.04
N VAL A 501 -11.87 17.36 42.05
CA VAL A 501 -12.07 16.13 42.84
C VAL A 501 -13.11 16.42 43.91
N SER A 502 -14.22 15.70 43.96
CA SER A 502 -15.03 15.56 45.14
C SER A 502 -15.06 14.12 45.63
N LYS A 503 -14.48 13.91 46.79
CA LYS A 503 -14.59 12.69 47.61
C LYS A 503 -16.03 12.49 48.07
N LYS A 504 -16.58 11.29 47.93
CA LYS A 504 -17.60 10.77 48.83
C LYS A 504 -17.35 9.29 49.17
N THR A 505 -17.42 9.09 50.45
CA THR A 505 -17.07 7.95 51.31
C THR A 505 -17.97 6.72 51.09
N ALA A 506 -17.42 5.60 51.42
CA ALA A 506 -17.96 4.25 51.44
C ALA A 506 -19.10 4.01 52.41
N LYS A 507 -19.98 3.02 52.07
CA LYS A 507 -20.52 2.09 53.10
C LYS A 507 -20.78 0.72 52.48
N LYS A 508 -20.15 -0.28 53.09
CA LYS A 508 -20.38 -1.74 52.92
C LYS A 508 -21.80 -2.10 53.42
N THR A 509 -22.45 -3.02 52.74
CA THR A 509 -23.17 -4.12 53.44
C THR A 509 -23.31 -5.33 52.53
N SER A 510 -23.03 -6.46 53.10
CA SER A 510 -23.06 -7.86 52.63
C SER A 510 -24.48 -8.39 52.57
N LYS A 511 -24.81 -9.32 51.63
CA LYS A 511 -25.31 -10.65 51.89
C LYS A 511 -25.72 -11.40 50.61
N ARG A 512 -25.20 -12.56 50.49
CA ARG A 512 -25.73 -13.69 49.69
C ARG A 512 -27.02 -14.25 50.35
N PRO A 513 -27.80 -15.11 49.72
CA PRO A 513 -27.36 -16.35 49.04
C PRO A 513 -27.44 -16.27 47.51
#